data_78f057bcc94f5eafacf2af753e51e495
#
_entry.id   78f057bcc94f5eafacf2af753e51e495
#
_cell.length_a   1.000
_cell.length_b   1.000
_cell.length_c   1.000
_cell.angle_alpha   90.00
_cell.angle_beta   90.00
_cell.angle_gamma   90.00
#
_symmetry.space_group_name_H-M   'P 1'
#
loop_
_entity.id
_entity.type
_entity.pdbx_description
1 polymer ?
#
loop_
_entity_poly.entity_id
_entity_poly.type
_entity_poly.pdbx_seq_one_letter_code
_entity_poly.pdbx_strand_id
1 'polypeptide(L)'
;MKIPNNRSVLADQYLELLGLQRREPDIELLNSIIRTHVARFAFASVGPLLGDELPLDFESLYRRIIVARRGGYCFEQNGLMFELLEEFGFSVNLYLGRVIYNQDIHPGLTHRITLVDINGERYVTDVGFGPLGPASAVNMSGQRSVDGFRIFRVAERDPGVFHMQTLKDGEFYSLYKFELARYGQADCEVGHFYSHKHPAASFVNHLVVSKIMETEVLSLRNRELTVIQKSGDLKRSLDSSEDMRKVLNRKFGLEVNEAECEQLFKKAAESMTVET
;
A
#
# COMPACT_ATOMS: atom_id res chain seq x y z
N MET A 1 12.98 -19.29 -11.47
CA MET A 1 12.02 -19.40 -12.58
C MET A 1 12.21 -18.20 -13.50
N LYS A 2 12.37 -18.37 -14.82
CA LYS A 2 12.41 -17.24 -15.75
C LYS A 2 11.00 -16.65 -15.81
N ILE A 3 10.86 -15.37 -15.53
CA ILE A 3 9.61 -14.65 -15.69
C ILE A 3 9.37 -14.46 -17.20
N PRO A 4 8.18 -14.77 -17.73
CA PRO A 4 7.86 -14.51 -19.12
C PRO A 4 8.00 -13.01 -19.42
N ASN A 5 8.56 -12.67 -20.58
CA ASN A 5 8.74 -11.27 -21.01
C ASN A 5 7.45 -10.72 -21.67
N ASN A 6 6.30 -11.21 -21.25
CA ASN A 6 4.99 -10.81 -21.79
C ASN A 6 4.10 -10.34 -20.63
N ARG A 7 3.85 -9.05 -20.58
CA ARG A 7 3.05 -8.39 -19.52
C ARG A 7 1.64 -9.00 -19.42
N SER A 8 0.98 -9.30 -20.54
CA SER A 8 -0.35 -9.91 -20.55
C SER A 8 -0.37 -11.27 -19.90
N VAL A 9 0.63 -12.11 -20.16
CA VAL A 9 0.78 -13.44 -19.52
C VAL A 9 0.97 -13.29 -18.02
N LEU A 10 1.78 -12.34 -17.57
CA LEU A 10 1.99 -12.07 -16.14
C LEU A 10 0.72 -11.54 -15.46
N ALA A 11 -0.05 -10.71 -16.16
CA ALA A 11 -1.33 -10.21 -15.67
C ALA A 11 -2.37 -11.33 -15.53
N ASP A 12 -2.44 -12.26 -16.49
CA ASP A 12 -3.33 -13.43 -16.39
C ASP A 12 -2.91 -14.35 -15.24
N GLN A 13 -1.62 -14.63 -15.08
CA GLN A 13 -1.08 -15.40 -13.95
C GLN A 13 -1.38 -14.71 -12.61
N TYR A 14 -1.36 -13.38 -12.57
CA TYR A 14 -1.72 -12.65 -11.36
C TYR A 14 -3.22 -12.80 -11.02
N LEU A 15 -4.14 -12.71 -12.00
CA LEU A 15 -5.57 -12.97 -11.75
C LEU A 15 -5.81 -14.40 -11.26
N GLU A 16 -5.17 -15.40 -11.91
CA GLU A 16 -5.25 -16.78 -11.48
C GLU A 16 -4.76 -16.95 -10.04
N LEU A 17 -3.64 -16.32 -9.68
CA LEU A 17 -3.10 -16.32 -8.32
C LEU A 17 -4.08 -15.71 -7.31
N LEU A 18 -4.88 -14.71 -7.71
CA LEU A 18 -5.95 -14.13 -6.89
C LEU A 18 -7.24 -14.98 -6.88
N GLY A 19 -7.34 -16.04 -7.67
CA GLY A 19 -8.57 -16.83 -7.86
C GLY A 19 -9.63 -16.08 -8.67
N LEU A 20 -9.23 -15.12 -9.49
CA LEU A 20 -10.10 -14.30 -10.33
C LEU A 20 -9.94 -14.68 -11.80
N GLN A 21 -10.94 -14.32 -12.60
CA GLN A 21 -10.91 -14.49 -14.06
C GLN A 21 -10.96 -13.14 -14.77
N ARG A 22 -10.27 -13.04 -15.91
CA ARG A 22 -10.36 -11.87 -16.77
C ARG A 22 -11.80 -11.72 -17.29
N ARG A 23 -12.35 -10.55 -17.15
CA ARG A 23 -13.66 -10.16 -17.68
C ARG A 23 -13.68 -8.66 -17.98
N GLU A 24 -14.78 -8.17 -18.55
CA GLU A 24 -14.97 -6.73 -18.80
C GLU A 24 -14.77 -5.93 -17.49
N PRO A 25 -14.05 -4.80 -17.58
CA PRO A 25 -13.77 -3.95 -16.43
C PRO A 25 -15.05 -3.36 -15.83
N ASP A 26 -15.29 -3.66 -14.56
CA ASP A 26 -16.36 -3.09 -13.76
C ASP A 26 -15.93 -2.86 -12.32
N ILE A 27 -16.78 -2.24 -11.52
CA ILE A 27 -16.48 -1.92 -10.12
C ILE A 27 -16.34 -3.18 -9.23
N GLU A 28 -17.03 -4.26 -9.58
CA GLU A 28 -16.96 -5.51 -8.82
C GLU A 28 -15.62 -6.21 -9.04
N LEU A 29 -15.14 -6.25 -10.30
CA LEU A 29 -13.82 -6.77 -10.62
C LEU A 29 -12.74 -5.94 -9.95
N LEU A 30 -12.83 -4.60 -10.04
CA LEU A 30 -11.88 -3.70 -9.39
C LEU A 30 -11.80 -3.94 -7.89
N ASN A 31 -12.94 -3.99 -7.21
CA ASN A 31 -13.00 -4.25 -5.77
C ASN A 31 -12.48 -5.65 -5.39
N SER A 32 -12.74 -6.66 -6.23
CA SER A 32 -12.24 -8.02 -6.01
C SER A 32 -10.73 -8.08 -6.13
N ILE A 33 -10.15 -7.41 -7.13
CA ILE A 33 -8.69 -7.29 -7.31
C ILE A 33 -8.06 -6.59 -6.10
N ILE A 34 -8.56 -5.41 -5.71
CA ILE A 34 -8.02 -4.63 -4.59
C ILE A 34 -8.05 -5.46 -3.31
N ARG A 35 -9.23 -6.00 -2.95
CA ARG A 35 -9.42 -6.77 -1.72
C ARG A 35 -8.50 -7.97 -1.62
N THR A 36 -8.40 -8.73 -2.70
CA THR A 36 -7.58 -9.93 -2.73
C THR A 36 -6.09 -9.58 -2.73
N HIS A 37 -5.71 -8.50 -3.42
CA HIS A 37 -4.32 -8.02 -3.44
C HIS A 37 -3.83 -7.65 -2.03
N VAL A 38 -4.53 -6.75 -1.34
CA VAL A 38 -4.11 -6.27 0.00
C VAL A 38 -4.20 -7.35 1.08
N ALA A 39 -5.02 -8.38 0.85
CA ALA A 39 -5.11 -9.56 1.72
C ALA A 39 -4.01 -10.59 1.43
N ARG A 40 -3.39 -10.57 0.25
CA ARG A 40 -2.37 -11.54 -0.14
C ARG A 40 -0.95 -10.98 -0.11
N PHE A 41 -0.77 -9.74 -0.56
CA PHE A 41 0.54 -9.09 -0.68
C PHE A 41 0.65 -7.96 0.34
N ALA A 42 1.58 -8.13 1.28
CA ALA A 42 1.76 -7.17 2.34
C ALA A 42 2.36 -5.85 1.83
N PHE A 43 1.85 -4.73 2.31
CA PHE A 43 2.62 -3.49 2.34
C PHE A 43 3.86 -3.69 3.21
N ALA A 44 5.04 -3.27 2.77
CA ALA A 44 6.26 -3.45 3.53
C ALA A 44 7.34 -2.43 3.17
N SER A 45 7.93 -1.81 4.21
CA SER A 45 9.15 -0.99 4.10
C SER A 45 10.44 -1.80 4.29
N VAL A 46 10.38 -3.12 4.16
CA VAL A 46 11.55 -4.01 4.32
C VAL A 46 12.69 -3.58 3.41
N GLY A 47 12.42 -3.35 2.12
CA GLY A 47 13.44 -2.95 1.17
C GLY A 47 14.11 -1.61 1.46
N PRO A 48 13.35 -0.51 1.66
CA PRO A 48 13.94 0.76 2.07
C PRO A 48 14.78 0.65 3.34
N LEU A 49 14.28 -0.06 4.34
CA LEU A 49 15.00 -0.21 5.61
C LEU A 49 16.29 -1.05 5.47
N LEU A 50 16.32 -2.04 4.58
CA LEU A 50 17.52 -2.81 4.28
C LEU A 50 18.48 -2.09 3.31
N GLY A 51 18.03 -1.02 2.65
CA GLY A 51 18.80 -0.26 1.66
C GLY A 51 18.80 -0.89 0.27
N ASP A 52 17.81 -1.73 -0.04
CA ASP A 52 17.66 -2.37 -1.35
C ASP A 52 17.54 -1.33 -2.48
N GLU A 53 17.96 -1.71 -3.68
CA GLU A 53 17.58 -1.02 -4.91
C GLU A 53 16.15 -1.42 -5.28
N LEU A 54 15.32 -0.41 -5.57
CA LEU A 54 13.88 -0.58 -5.75
C LEU A 54 13.41 0.00 -7.09
N PRO A 55 13.76 -0.61 -8.24
CA PRO A 55 13.29 -0.14 -9.54
C PRO A 55 11.77 -0.24 -9.65
N LEU A 56 11.16 0.75 -10.33
CA LEU A 56 9.71 0.88 -10.48
C LEU A 56 9.18 0.36 -11.82
N ASP A 57 10.00 -0.30 -12.62
CA ASP A 57 9.51 -0.96 -13.85
C ASP A 57 8.64 -2.18 -13.51
N PHE A 58 7.70 -2.51 -14.39
CA PHE A 58 6.71 -3.56 -14.18
C PHE A 58 7.32 -4.93 -13.81
N GLU A 59 8.38 -5.34 -14.52
CA GLU A 59 9.00 -6.64 -14.29
C GLU A 59 9.65 -6.73 -12.91
N SER A 60 10.34 -5.67 -12.50
CA SER A 60 10.97 -5.57 -11.18
C SER A 60 9.93 -5.56 -10.07
N LEU A 61 8.85 -4.80 -10.22
CA LEU A 61 7.73 -4.77 -9.28
C LEU A 61 7.04 -6.13 -9.17
N TYR A 62 6.72 -6.75 -10.31
CA TYR A 62 6.08 -8.07 -10.34
C TYR A 62 6.98 -9.13 -9.68
N ARG A 63 8.25 -9.14 -10.02
CA ARG A 63 9.22 -10.07 -9.42
C ARG A 63 9.31 -9.89 -7.92
N ARG A 64 9.42 -8.66 -7.44
CA ARG A 64 9.59 -8.35 -6.02
C ARG A 64 8.35 -8.68 -5.20
N ILE A 65 7.18 -8.19 -5.62
CA ILE A 65 5.95 -8.29 -4.85
C ILE A 65 5.32 -9.68 -5.00
N ILE A 66 5.16 -10.16 -6.24
CA ILE A 66 4.39 -11.36 -6.54
C ILE A 66 5.24 -12.63 -6.40
N VAL A 67 6.42 -12.66 -7.03
CA VAL A 67 7.23 -13.87 -7.11
C VAL A 67 8.09 -14.06 -5.86
N ALA A 68 8.87 -13.04 -5.51
CA ALA A 68 9.80 -13.08 -4.39
C ALA A 68 9.14 -12.78 -3.03
N ARG A 69 7.88 -12.32 -3.02
CA ARG A 69 7.11 -12.01 -1.81
C ARG A 69 7.87 -11.12 -0.82
N ARG A 70 8.53 -10.09 -1.36
CA ARG A 70 9.27 -9.11 -0.55
C ARG A 70 8.38 -7.99 -0.04
N GLY A 71 7.11 -7.96 -0.47
CA GLY A 71 6.22 -6.82 -0.29
C GLY A 71 6.68 -5.60 -1.09
N GLY A 72 6.12 -4.45 -0.74
CA GLY A 72 6.45 -3.16 -1.33
C GLY A 72 5.67 -2.06 -0.61
N TYR A 73 6.12 -0.82 -0.74
CA TYR A 73 5.42 0.34 -0.18
C TYR A 73 4.64 1.09 -1.29
N CYS A 74 4.11 2.29 -1.02
CA CYS A 74 3.13 2.94 -1.88
C CYS A 74 3.53 3.05 -3.37
N PHE A 75 4.78 3.46 -3.68
CA PHE A 75 5.23 3.57 -5.07
C PHE A 75 5.31 2.21 -5.76
N GLU A 76 5.69 1.16 -5.04
CA GLU A 76 5.80 -0.19 -5.57
C GLU A 76 4.43 -0.85 -5.73
N GLN A 77 3.60 -0.87 -4.67
CA GLN A 77 2.28 -1.51 -4.67
C GLN A 77 1.32 -0.85 -5.67
N ASN A 78 1.17 0.48 -5.60
CA ASN A 78 0.31 1.23 -6.51
C ASN A 78 0.91 1.31 -7.93
N GLY A 79 2.25 1.23 -8.06
CA GLY A 79 2.91 1.12 -9.35
C GLY A 79 2.53 -0.16 -10.08
N LEU A 80 2.67 -1.30 -9.41
CA LEU A 80 2.28 -2.60 -9.96
C LEU A 80 0.77 -2.64 -10.26
N MET A 81 -0.07 -2.15 -9.35
CA MET A 81 -1.52 -2.13 -9.52
C MET A 81 -1.94 -1.30 -10.73
N PHE A 82 -1.35 -0.13 -10.94
CA PHE A 82 -1.62 0.71 -12.10
C PHE A 82 -1.41 -0.04 -13.42
N GLU A 83 -0.26 -0.66 -13.58
CA GLU A 83 0.12 -1.41 -14.78
C GLU A 83 -0.77 -2.65 -15.02
N LEU A 84 -1.15 -3.34 -13.94
CA LEU A 84 -2.05 -4.49 -14.01
C LEU A 84 -3.48 -4.08 -14.39
N LEU A 85 -4.00 -2.99 -13.82
CA LEU A 85 -5.33 -2.49 -14.15
C LEU A 85 -5.42 -2.01 -15.60
N GLU A 86 -4.37 -1.34 -16.10
CA GLU A 86 -4.26 -0.97 -17.51
C GLU A 86 -4.31 -2.21 -18.41
N GLU A 87 -3.55 -3.25 -18.07
CA GLU A 87 -3.53 -4.51 -18.83
C GLU A 87 -4.88 -5.26 -18.78
N PHE A 88 -5.68 -5.08 -17.72
CA PHE A 88 -7.05 -5.60 -17.63
C PHE A 88 -8.08 -4.76 -18.37
N GLY A 89 -7.68 -3.63 -18.97
CA GLY A 89 -8.54 -2.76 -19.77
C GLY A 89 -9.27 -1.67 -18.99
N PHE A 90 -8.91 -1.44 -17.71
CA PHE A 90 -9.42 -0.28 -16.97
C PHE A 90 -8.84 1.03 -17.51
N SER A 91 -9.66 2.09 -17.51
CA SER A 91 -9.19 3.45 -17.76
C SER A 91 -8.55 4.00 -16.48
N VAL A 92 -7.23 4.08 -16.47
CA VAL A 92 -6.44 4.45 -15.28
C VAL A 92 -5.72 5.78 -15.46
N ASN A 93 -5.61 6.55 -14.38
CA ASN A 93 -4.89 7.81 -14.34
C ASN A 93 -4.00 7.86 -13.09
N LEU A 94 -2.74 8.25 -13.27
CA LEU A 94 -1.76 8.36 -12.21
C LEU A 94 -1.89 9.69 -11.48
N TYR A 95 -1.92 9.62 -10.14
CA TYR A 95 -1.88 10.80 -9.29
C TYR A 95 -0.88 10.64 -8.14
N LEU A 96 -0.47 11.78 -7.59
CA LEU A 96 0.37 11.84 -6.39
C LEU A 96 -0.34 12.60 -5.28
N GLY A 97 -0.19 12.10 -4.07
CA GLY A 97 -0.77 12.68 -2.87
C GLY A 97 0.27 13.07 -1.83
N ARG A 98 -0.16 13.90 -0.89
CA ARG A 98 0.58 14.35 0.28
C ARG A 98 0.00 13.70 1.52
N VAL A 99 0.77 12.88 2.20
CA VAL A 99 0.34 12.20 3.43
C VAL A 99 0.30 13.23 4.57
N ILE A 100 -0.86 13.43 5.18
CA ILE A 100 -1.08 14.51 6.16
C ILE A 100 -1.51 14.00 7.54
N TYR A 101 -2.07 12.79 7.66
CA TYR A 101 -2.55 12.24 8.93
C TYR A 101 -3.34 13.24 9.77
N ASN A 102 -4.33 13.89 9.13
CA ASN A 102 -5.22 14.89 9.71
C ASN A 102 -4.53 16.16 10.26
N GLN A 103 -3.31 16.42 9.84
CA GLN A 103 -2.57 17.64 10.19
C GLN A 103 -2.71 18.69 9.08
N ASP A 104 -2.70 19.95 9.46
CA ASP A 104 -2.65 21.07 8.51
C ASP A 104 -1.19 21.32 8.07
N ILE A 105 -0.70 20.46 7.20
CA ILE A 105 0.66 20.51 6.66
C ILE A 105 0.66 20.38 5.13
N HIS A 106 1.78 20.75 4.51
CA HIS A 106 1.99 20.65 3.07
C HIS A 106 3.29 19.89 2.75
N PRO A 107 3.34 18.57 3.04
CA PRO A 107 4.53 17.76 2.80
C PRO A 107 4.76 17.50 1.30
N GLY A 108 5.85 16.82 0.95
CA GLY A 108 6.15 16.42 -0.42
C GLY A 108 5.09 15.47 -1.03
N LEU A 109 5.11 15.33 -2.34
CA LEU A 109 4.30 14.35 -3.10
C LEU A 109 4.95 12.96 -2.97
N THR A 110 4.69 12.29 -1.85
CA THR A 110 5.34 11.04 -1.47
C THR A 110 4.41 9.82 -1.44
N HIS A 111 3.21 9.97 -1.99
CA HIS A 111 2.24 8.88 -2.07
C HIS A 111 1.65 8.78 -3.48
N ARG A 112 1.86 7.63 -4.14
CA ARG A 112 1.27 7.31 -5.46
C ARG A 112 -0.11 6.72 -5.27
N ILE A 113 -1.08 7.19 -6.07
CA ILE A 113 -2.44 6.64 -6.13
C ILE A 113 -2.87 6.49 -7.60
N THR A 114 -3.90 5.69 -7.83
CA THR A 114 -4.51 5.51 -9.15
C THR A 114 -5.98 5.94 -9.10
N LEU A 115 -6.41 6.75 -10.05
CA LEU A 115 -7.83 6.96 -10.31
C LEU A 115 -8.26 6.07 -11.46
N VAL A 116 -9.40 5.41 -11.29
CA VAL A 116 -10.02 4.52 -12.29
C VAL A 116 -11.35 5.12 -12.71
N ASP A 117 -11.53 5.33 -14.01
CA ASP A 117 -12.80 5.77 -14.59
C ASP A 117 -13.63 4.56 -15.02
N ILE A 118 -14.85 4.41 -14.46
CA ILE A 118 -15.79 3.33 -14.78
C ILE A 118 -17.18 3.94 -15.01
N ASN A 119 -17.73 3.81 -16.21
CA ASN A 119 -19.08 4.28 -16.57
C ASN A 119 -19.35 5.75 -16.21
N GLY A 120 -18.36 6.62 -16.35
CA GLY A 120 -18.45 8.05 -16.05
C GLY A 120 -18.28 8.40 -14.57
N GLU A 121 -18.11 7.43 -13.69
CA GLU A 121 -17.73 7.63 -12.30
C GLU A 121 -16.23 7.42 -12.10
N ARG A 122 -15.65 8.13 -11.12
CA ARG A 122 -14.22 8.08 -10.82
C ARG A 122 -13.97 7.53 -9.42
N TYR A 123 -13.04 6.59 -9.35
CA TYR A 123 -12.71 5.87 -8.10
C TYR A 123 -11.23 5.99 -7.78
N VAL A 124 -10.91 6.33 -6.54
CA VAL A 124 -9.55 6.21 -6.02
C VAL A 124 -9.27 4.74 -5.71
N THR A 125 -8.20 4.21 -6.31
CA THR A 125 -7.65 2.90 -6.04
C THR A 125 -6.30 3.05 -5.36
N ASP A 126 -6.18 2.54 -4.14
CA ASP A 126 -4.96 2.66 -3.32
C ASP A 126 -4.71 1.38 -2.53
N VAL A 127 -3.80 0.55 -3.03
CA VAL A 127 -3.35 -0.69 -2.37
C VAL A 127 -2.05 -0.51 -1.60
N GLY A 128 -1.56 0.73 -1.50
CA GLY A 128 -0.23 1.07 -1.00
C GLY A 128 -0.20 2.06 0.16
N PHE A 129 -1.31 2.34 0.86
CA PHE A 129 -1.27 3.27 1.99
C PHE A 129 -0.84 2.59 3.31
N GLY A 130 -0.82 1.29 3.36
CA GLY A 130 -0.51 0.55 4.58
C GLY A 130 -1.76 0.27 5.43
N PRO A 131 -1.65 0.17 6.78
CA PRO A 131 -2.72 -0.38 7.60
C PRO A 131 -3.99 0.46 7.64
N LEU A 132 -3.90 1.75 7.35
CA LEU A 132 -5.05 2.66 7.35
C LEU A 132 -5.70 2.80 5.97
N GLY A 133 -5.13 2.18 4.91
CA GLY A 133 -5.65 2.24 3.55
C GLY A 133 -6.92 1.43 3.35
N PRO A 134 -7.70 1.72 2.29
CA PRO A 134 -8.88 0.94 1.93
C PRO A 134 -8.50 -0.40 1.30
N ALA A 135 -9.41 -1.40 1.40
CA ALA A 135 -9.37 -2.64 0.62
C ALA A 135 -10.45 -2.68 -0.47
N SER A 136 -10.95 -1.51 -0.87
CA SER A 136 -11.88 -1.33 -1.98
C SER A 136 -11.65 0.03 -2.64
N ALA A 137 -12.13 0.18 -3.87
CA ALA A 137 -12.13 1.45 -4.56
C ALA A 137 -13.07 2.45 -3.86
N VAL A 138 -12.65 3.71 -3.72
CA VAL A 138 -13.42 4.75 -3.05
C VAL A 138 -13.89 5.77 -4.08
N ASN A 139 -15.22 5.91 -4.24
CA ASN A 139 -15.82 6.84 -5.20
C ASN A 139 -15.48 8.30 -4.84
N MET A 140 -15.16 9.12 -5.85
CA MET A 140 -14.85 10.54 -5.67
C MET A 140 -16.09 11.43 -5.40
N SER A 141 -17.31 10.87 -5.41
CA SER A 141 -18.55 11.63 -5.17
C SER A 141 -18.73 12.16 -3.74
N GLY A 142 -17.84 11.82 -2.82
CA GLY A 142 -17.96 12.15 -1.40
C GLY A 142 -18.82 11.18 -0.58
N GLN A 143 -19.44 10.21 -1.22
CA GLN A 143 -20.23 9.18 -0.55
C GLN A 143 -19.35 8.26 0.31
N ARG A 144 -19.94 7.69 1.35
CA ARG A 144 -19.29 6.71 2.22
C ARG A 144 -19.13 5.38 1.49
N SER A 145 -17.91 4.86 1.46
CA SER A 145 -17.59 3.52 1.02
C SER A 145 -17.34 2.65 2.25
N VAL A 146 -18.10 1.56 2.38
CA VAL A 146 -17.92 0.59 3.48
C VAL A 146 -16.96 -0.49 3.02
N ASP A 147 -15.93 -0.72 3.83
CA ASP A 147 -14.88 -1.69 3.58
C ASP A 147 -14.66 -2.56 4.82
N GLY A 148 -15.34 -3.70 4.88
CA GLY A 148 -15.39 -4.53 6.06
C GLY A 148 -16.00 -3.77 7.25
N PHE A 149 -15.19 -3.54 8.28
CA PHE A 149 -15.58 -2.77 9.46
C PHE A 149 -15.16 -1.29 9.42
N ARG A 150 -14.54 -0.83 8.31
CA ARG A 150 -14.04 0.52 8.12
C ARG A 150 -14.88 1.29 7.13
N ILE A 151 -14.86 2.60 7.23
CA ILE A 151 -15.61 3.50 6.35
C ILE A 151 -14.65 4.54 5.80
N PHE A 152 -14.66 4.70 4.48
CA PHE A 152 -13.85 5.67 3.76
C PHE A 152 -14.72 6.64 2.96
N ARG A 153 -14.15 7.78 2.59
CA ARG A 153 -14.68 8.68 1.56
C ARG A 153 -13.56 9.51 0.95
N VAL A 154 -13.80 10.03 -0.25
CA VAL A 154 -13.03 11.13 -0.82
C VAL A 154 -13.84 12.40 -0.65
N ALA A 155 -13.31 13.41 0.03
CA ALA A 155 -14.00 14.67 0.24
C ALA A 155 -13.20 15.82 -0.36
N GLU A 156 -13.83 16.66 -1.17
CA GLU A 156 -13.26 17.95 -1.58
C GLU A 156 -13.33 18.90 -0.36
N ARG A 157 -12.16 19.34 0.12
CA ARG A 157 -12.06 20.20 1.32
C ARG A 157 -11.78 21.65 0.95
N ASP A 158 -11.03 21.87 -0.10
CA ASP A 158 -10.81 23.15 -0.75
C ASP A 158 -11.03 22.96 -2.25
N PRO A 159 -11.31 24.03 -3.02
CA PRO A 159 -11.55 23.91 -4.46
C PRO A 159 -10.42 23.17 -5.17
N GLY A 160 -10.73 22.02 -5.76
CA GLY A 160 -9.77 21.15 -6.46
C GLY A 160 -8.84 20.31 -5.57
N VAL A 161 -8.98 20.40 -4.23
CA VAL A 161 -8.17 19.61 -3.28
C VAL A 161 -9.02 18.53 -2.61
N PHE A 162 -8.71 17.29 -2.90
CA PHE A 162 -9.43 16.11 -2.44
C PHE A 162 -8.68 15.43 -1.30
N HIS A 163 -9.41 15.01 -0.28
CA HIS A 163 -8.88 14.26 0.86
C HIS A 163 -9.44 12.85 0.87
N MET A 164 -8.55 11.84 0.86
CA MET A 164 -8.93 10.48 1.26
C MET A 164 -9.08 10.46 2.78
N GLN A 165 -10.25 10.06 3.24
CA GLN A 165 -10.60 10.06 4.65
C GLN A 165 -11.10 8.69 5.12
N THR A 166 -10.78 8.33 6.35
CA THR A 166 -11.35 7.18 7.05
C THR A 166 -12.15 7.65 8.27
N LEU A 167 -13.24 6.95 8.60
CA LEU A 167 -14.01 7.23 9.81
C LEU A 167 -13.30 6.64 11.03
N LYS A 168 -12.98 7.49 12.00
CA LYS A 168 -12.33 7.11 13.25
C LYS A 168 -13.01 7.84 14.40
N ASP A 169 -13.43 7.14 15.43
CA ASP A 169 -14.06 7.69 16.63
C ASP A 169 -15.26 8.63 16.33
N GLY A 170 -16.03 8.30 15.29
CA GLY A 170 -17.20 9.08 14.86
C GLY A 170 -16.89 10.25 13.93
N GLU A 171 -15.63 10.57 13.70
CA GLU A 171 -15.20 11.67 12.84
C GLU A 171 -14.35 11.21 11.65
N PHE A 172 -14.36 11.99 10.56
CA PHE A 172 -13.53 11.69 9.40
C PHE A 172 -12.11 12.24 9.59
N TYR A 173 -11.15 11.31 9.53
CA TYR A 173 -9.73 11.53 9.66
C TYR A 173 -9.07 11.52 8.26
N SER A 174 -8.41 12.61 7.87
CA SER A 174 -7.75 12.71 6.57
C SER A 174 -6.42 11.97 6.57
N LEU A 175 -6.28 11.00 5.67
CA LEU A 175 -5.06 10.21 5.48
C LEU A 175 -4.05 10.98 4.63
N TYR A 176 -4.49 11.41 3.45
CA TYR A 176 -3.71 12.20 2.51
C TYR A 176 -4.61 13.14 1.70
N LYS A 177 -4.00 14.13 1.08
CA LYS A 177 -4.66 15.04 0.13
C LYS A 177 -3.99 14.96 -1.23
N PHE A 178 -4.76 15.21 -2.29
CA PHE A 178 -4.29 15.21 -3.67
C PHE A 178 -5.08 16.20 -4.53
N GLU A 179 -4.50 16.58 -5.64
CA GLU A 179 -5.08 17.46 -6.63
C GLU A 179 -5.13 16.75 -7.98
N LEU A 180 -6.10 17.10 -8.84
CA LEU A 180 -6.24 16.51 -10.17
C LEU A 180 -5.28 17.17 -11.17
N ALA A 181 -3.99 17.18 -10.85
CA ALA A 181 -2.93 17.64 -11.73
C ALA A 181 -2.42 16.50 -12.62
N ARG A 182 -1.67 16.85 -13.66
CA ARG A 182 -1.03 15.86 -14.54
C ARG A 182 0.30 15.43 -13.93
N TYR A 183 0.44 14.15 -13.68
CA TYR A 183 1.68 13.53 -13.22
C TYR A 183 2.15 12.45 -14.19
N GLY A 184 3.44 12.16 -14.17
CA GLY A 184 4.08 11.11 -14.96
C GLY A 184 5.02 10.24 -14.12
N GLN A 185 5.66 9.28 -14.78
CA GLN A 185 6.59 8.36 -14.11
C GLN A 185 7.78 9.10 -13.46
N ALA A 186 8.29 10.17 -14.09
CA ALA A 186 9.39 10.98 -13.54
C ALA A 186 9.02 11.63 -12.18
N ASP A 187 7.76 12.06 -12.00
CA ASP A 187 7.29 12.60 -10.72
C ASP A 187 7.26 11.50 -9.64
N CYS A 188 6.88 10.28 -10.03
CA CYS A 188 6.95 9.12 -9.15
C CYS A 188 8.40 8.83 -8.73
N GLU A 189 9.35 8.88 -9.64
CA GLU A 189 10.77 8.64 -9.36
C GLU A 189 11.34 9.63 -8.35
N VAL A 190 10.95 10.91 -8.42
CA VAL A 190 11.36 11.93 -7.43
C VAL A 190 10.80 11.61 -6.04
N GLY A 191 9.49 11.36 -5.93
CA GLY A 191 8.86 11.02 -4.65
C GLY A 191 9.37 9.68 -4.09
N HIS A 192 9.59 8.71 -4.97
CA HIS A 192 10.16 7.41 -4.64
C HIS A 192 11.58 7.54 -4.12
N PHE A 193 12.47 8.28 -4.81
CA PHE A 193 13.84 8.51 -4.37
C PHE A 193 13.87 9.13 -2.95
N TYR A 194 13.06 10.15 -2.71
CA TYR A 194 12.94 10.71 -1.36
C TYR A 194 12.53 9.65 -0.34
N SER A 195 11.48 8.89 -0.64
CA SER A 195 10.86 7.97 0.31
C SER A 195 11.74 6.78 0.72
N HIS A 196 12.65 6.32 -0.15
CA HIS A 196 13.48 5.14 0.12
C HIS A 196 14.97 5.41 0.27
N LYS A 197 15.45 6.66 0.00
CA LYS A 197 16.88 7.01 0.11
C LYS A 197 17.14 8.20 1.03
N HIS A 198 16.17 9.11 1.22
CA HIS A 198 16.42 10.30 2.04
C HIS A 198 16.53 9.91 3.52
N PRO A 199 17.59 10.36 4.26
CA PRO A 199 17.83 9.94 5.65
C PRO A 199 16.68 10.24 6.63
N ALA A 200 15.89 11.31 6.36
CA ALA A 200 14.75 11.66 7.19
C ALA A 200 13.44 10.98 6.76
N ALA A 201 13.45 10.12 5.72
CA ALA A 201 12.24 9.45 5.26
C ALA A 201 11.83 8.34 6.24
N SER A 202 10.52 8.25 6.52
CA SER A 202 9.98 7.30 7.49
C SER A 202 10.38 5.85 7.19
N PHE A 203 10.33 5.44 5.91
CA PHE A 203 10.59 4.04 5.52
C PHE A 203 12.06 3.63 5.53
N VAL A 204 12.99 4.60 5.58
CA VAL A 204 14.43 4.35 5.79
C VAL A 204 14.74 4.11 7.27
N ASN A 205 13.90 4.65 8.16
CA ASN A 205 14.10 4.63 9.60
C ASN A 205 13.19 3.66 10.35
N HIS A 206 12.01 3.32 9.80
CA HIS A 206 11.03 2.49 10.50
C HIS A 206 10.61 1.28 9.68
N LEU A 207 10.52 0.14 10.34
CA LEU A 207 9.87 -1.05 9.79
C LEU A 207 8.34 -0.87 9.89
N VAL A 208 7.70 -0.79 8.72
CA VAL A 208 6.24 -0.74 8.61
C VAL A 208 5.79 -1.85 7.70
N VAL A 209 4.98 -2.77 8.22
CA VAL A 209 4.41 -3.88 7.45
C VAL A 209 2.93 -3.97 7.77
N SER A 210 2.10 -4.13 6.75
CA SER A 210 0.67 -4.35 6.99
C SER A 210 0.04 -5.29 5.97
N LYS A 211 -1.07 -5.89 6.38
CA LYS A 211 -1.89 -6.77 5.58
C LYS A 211 -3.35 -6.56 5.95
N ILE A 212 -4.19 -6.29 4.96
CA ILE A 212 -5.60 -5.97 5.19
C ILE A 212 -6.44 -7.18 4.82
N MET A 213 -7.17 -7.73 5.77
CA MET A 213 -8.09 -8.83 5.57
C MET A 213 -9.52 -8.39 5.86
N GLU A 214 -10.49 -9.20 5.52
CA GLU A 214 -11.92 -8.85 5.61
C GLU A 214 -12.35 -8.45 7.03
N THR A 215 -11.86 -9.16 8.04
CA THR A 215 -12.27 -8.99 9.45
C THR A 215 -11.22 -8.36 10.35
N GLU A 216 -9.98 -8.22 9.85
CA GLU A 216 -8.89 -7.66 10.63
C GLU A 216 -7.82 -7.03 9.75
N VAL A 217 -7.04 -6.12 10.35
CA VAL A 217 -5.82 -5.58 9.74
C VAL A 217 -4.64 -5.95 10.63
N LEU A 218 -3.64 -6.60 10.03
CA LEU A 218 -2.35 -6.80 10.69
C LEU A 218 -1.47 -5.58 10.43
N SER A 219 -0.90 -5.02 11.46
CA SER A 219 0.04 -3.90 11.40
C SER A 219 1.25 -4.18 12.27
N LEU A 220 2.43 -4.13 11.68
CA LEU A 220 3.70 -4.16 12.40
C LEU A 220 4.40 -2.82 12.20
N ARG A 221 4.63 -2.10 13.30
CA ARG A 221 5.49 -0.92 13.30
C ARG A 221 6.68 -1.19 14.21
N ASN A 222 7.87 -1.20 13.64
CA ASN A 222 9.09 -1.59 14.33
C ASN A 222 8.95 -2.96 15.00
N ARG A 223 8.80 -3.01 16.31
CA ARG A 223 8.62 -4.26 17.09
C ARG A 223 7.19 -4.45 17.61
N GLU A 224 6.30 -3.49 17.41
CA GLU A 224 4.91 -3.60 17.86
C GLU A 224 4.04 -4.21 16.77
N LEU A 225 3.52 -5.42 17.01
CA LEU A 225 2.49 -6.06 16.22
C LEU A 225 1.12 -5.70 16.78
N THR A 226 0.28 -5.08 15.95
CA THR A 226 -1.11 -4.77 16.27
C THR A 226 -2.03 -5.56 15.34
N VAL A 227 -3.03 -6.23 15.90
CA VAL A 227 -4.15 -6.82 15.17
C VAL A 227 -5.35 -5.91 15.40
N ILE A 228 -5.75 -5.17 14.38
CA ILE A 228 -6.85 -4.20 14.42
C ILE A 228 -8.13 -4.93 14.02
N GLN A 229 -9.14 -4.93 14.90
CA GLN A 229 -10.40 -5.61 14.69
C GLN A 229 -11.58 -4.71 15.13
N LYS A 230 -12.78 -5.04 14.66
CA LYS A 230 -14.00 -4.33 15.06
C LYS A 230 -14.24 -4.40 16.58
N SER A 231 -13.83 -5.47 17.23
CA SER A 231 -13.96 -5.70 18.68
C SER A 231 -12.92 -4.97 19.54
N GLY A 232 -11.92 -4.36 18.92
CA GLY A 232 -10.80 -3.71 19.58
C GLY A 232 -9.45 -4.27 19.14
N ASP A 233 -8.38 -3.52 19.41
CA ASP A 233 -7.04 -3.82 18.96
C ASP A 233 -6.32 -4.74 19.95
N LEU A 234 -5.59 -5.73 19.43
CA LEU A 234 -4.69 -6.58 20.19
C LEU A 234 -3.24 -6.22 19.86
N LYS A 235 -2.45 -5.91 20.86
CA LYS A 235 -1.06 -5.49 20.68
C LYS A 235 -0.09 -6.44 21.38
N ARG A 236 1.06 -6.70 20.75
CA ARG A 236 2.20 -7.35 21.38
C ARG A 236 3.53 -6.85 20.82
N SER A 237 4.55 -6.82 21.65
CA SER A 237 5.94 -6.60 21.22
C SER A 237 6.54 -7.88 20.64
N LEU A 238 7.47 -7.75 19.72
CA LEU A 238 8.31 -8.83 19.22
C LEU A 238 9.62 -8.81 20.00
N ASP A 239 9.96 -9.93 20.65
CA ASP A 239 11.04 -10.00 21.61
C ASP A 239 12.39 -10.43 21.03
N SER A 240 12.38 -10.97 19.81
CA SER A 240 13.58 -11.43 19.11
C SER A 240 13.47 -11.33 17.59
N SER A 241 14.62 -11.37 16.88
CA SER A 241 14.67 -11.46 15.43
C SER A 241 14.00 -12.72 14.89
N GLU A 242 14.07 -13.82 15.63
CA GLU A 242 13.39 -15.07 15.27
C GLU A 242 11.85 -14.93 15.36
N ASP A 243 11.33 -14.28 16.42
CA ASP A 243 9.89 -13.99 16.52
C ASP A 243 9.45 -13.05 15.40
N MET A 244 10.24 -12.02 15.09
CA MET A 244 10.00 -11.14 13.95
C MET A 244 9.95 -11.92 12.65
N ARG A 245 10.90 -12.81 12.38
CA ARG A 245 10.93 -13.65 11.19
C ARG A 245 9.69 -14.53 11.08
N LYS A 246 9.28 -15.18 12.19
CA LYS A 246 8.05 -15.99 12.22
C LYS A 246 6.81 -15.16 11.88
N VAL A 247 6.73 -13.93 12.38
CA VAL A 247 5.62 -13.01 12.11
C VAL A 247 5.63 -12.55 10.66
N LEU A 248 6.76 -12.07 10.15
CA LEU A 248 6.89 -11.59 8.78
C LEU A 248 6.56 -12.70 7.76
N ASN A 249 7.11 -13.89 7.95
CA ASN A 249 6.93 -14.97 6.99
C ASN A 249 5.53 -15.61 7.11
N ARG A 250 5.07 -15.94 8.32
CA ARG A 250 3.81 -16.69 8.49
C ARG A 250 2.56 -15.84 8.50
N LYS A 251 2.59 -14.64 9.10
CA LYS A 251 1.40 -13.76 9.19
C LYS A 251 1.31 -12.84 7.98
N PHE A 252 2.40 -12.18 7.61
CA PHE A 252 2.40 -11.26 6.48
C PHE A 252 2.67 -11.95 5.13
N GLY A 253 3.23 -13.16 5.11
CA GLY A 253 3.54 -13.91 3.89
C GLY A 253 4.75 -13.37 3.14
N LEU A 254 5.65 -12.68 3.84
CA LEU A 254 6.90 -12.17 3.28
C LEU A 254 7.99 -13.25 3.32
N GLU A 255 8.86 -13.26 2.33
CA GLU A 255 10.06 -14.11 2.30
C GLU A 255 11.26 -13.30 2.80
N VAL A 256 11.54 -13.38 4.11
CA VAL A 256 12.66 -12.69 4.77
C VAL A 256 13.54 -13.74 5.45
N ASN A 257 14.84 -13.74 5.16
CA ASN A 257 15.77 -14.68 5.75
C ASN A 257 16.23 -14.26 7.16
N GLU A 258 17.03 -15.10 7.81
CA GLU A 258 17.47 -14.90 9.19
C GLU A 258 18.36 -13.65 9.32
N ALA A 259 19.37 -13.50 8.46
CA ALA A 259 20.29 -12.36 8.50
C ALA A 259 19.58 -11.01 8.26
N GLU A 260 18.63 -10.99 7.32
CA GLU A 260 17.77 -9.81 7.08
C GLU A 260 16.92 -9.48 8.30
N CYS A 261 16.32 -10.49 8.95
CA CYS A 261 15.53 -10.28 10.16
C CYS A 261 16.36 -9.77 11.33
N GLU A 262 17.61 -10.20 11.50
CA GLU A 262 18.52 -9.65 12.49
C GLU A 262 18.78 -8.16 12.26
N GLN A 263 19.05 -7.76 11.00
CA GLN A 263 19.23 -6.36 10.62
C GLN A 263 17.97 -5.53 10.86
N LEU A 264 16.80 -6.03 10.44
CA LEU A 264 15.51 -5.36 10.65
C LEU A 264 15.21 -5.19 12.14
N PHE A 265 15.44 -6.23 12.95
CA PHE A 265 15.17 -6.20 14.37
C PHE A 265 16.07 -5.20 15.11
N LYS A 266 17.36 -5.11 14.72
CA LYS A 266 18.30 -4.12 15.25
C LYS A 266 17.87 -2.70 14.90
N LYS A 267 17.60 -2.41 13.61
CA LYS A 267 17.16 -1.09 13.14
C LYS A 267 15.82 -0.67 13.79
N ALA A 268 14.88 -1.61 13.94
CA ALA A 268 13.61 -1.35 14.61
C ALA A 268 13.78 -0.98 16.10
N ALA A 269 14.84 -1.43 16.77
CA ALA A 269 15.16 -1.02 18.15
C ALA A 269 15.73 0.39 18.20
N GLU A 270 16.64 0.72 17.29
CA GLU A 270 17.29 2.03 17.23
C GLU A 270 16.26 3.15 17.00
N SER A 271 15.25 2.90 16.16
CA SER A 271 14.17 3.84 15.87
C SER A 271 13.28 4.16 17.07
N MET A 272 13.13 3.23 18.02
CA MET A 272 12.31 3.45 19.23
C MET A 272 13.00 4.38 20.24
N THR A 273 14.33 4.49 20.20
CA THR A 273 15.11 5.36 21.10
C THR A 273 15.16 6.82 20.67
N VAL A 274 14.77 7.14 19.44
CA VAL A 274 14.79 8.52 18.90
C VAL A 274 13.43 9.22 19.11
N GLU A 275 12.34 8.49 19.33
CA GLU A 275 10.99 9.02 19.57
C GLU A 275 10.71 9.34 21.06
N THR A 276 11.64 9.07 21.99
CA THR A 276 11.57 9.41 23.42
C THR A 276 12.40 10.65 23.75
#